data_587c569bb4ab7bc6d96604d106c6f787
#
_entry.id   587c569bb4ab7bc6d96604d106c6f787
#
_cell.length_a   1.000
_cell.length_b   1.000
_cell.length_c   1.000
_cell.angle_alpha   90.00
_cell.angle_beta   90.00
_cell.angle_gamma   90.00
#
_symmetry.space_group_name_H-M   'P 1'
#
loop_
_entity.id
_entity.type
_entity.pdbx_description
1 polymer ?
#
loop_
_entity_poly.entity_id
_entity_poly.type
_entity_poly.pdbx_seq_one_letter_code
_entity_poly.pdbx_strand_id
1 'polypeptide(L)'
;MSKNIVVIPMIIPKDKKLDKFGGWEWMDYSKKAWQFWCDENGHELIIWDEPQEEDTVKYRVTVQRWFDIFDFLDRKKVDYNQIAMIDACSFPKWDCPDFFKLTDNKLSVGLENDNMKWIYESVVGYKDIFDGYELDISKYFCTQLVVFNKLHREIFEKFKTFYKSNIEEFVELQTKKVIRGTCQTPMNYIMQMNNVEINYLPKPYRLSHLYRKQILTHNWQLNEDQTPFFIKYGYIWFFSGFDKTQRDSLMKDIWDRLKTKYNQQDYQTSPVPVESKDTHKNATTQKFKKDIANILSN
;
A
#
# COMPACT_ATOMS: atom_id res chain seq x y z
N MET A 1 16.97 -1.95 24.85
CA MET A 1 16.87 -2.60 23.52
C MET A 1 16.17 -1.63 22.59
N SER A 2 16.69 -1.44 21.38
CA SER A 2 16.04 -0.61 20.37
C SER A 2 14.67 -1.18 20.01
N LYS A 3 13.68 -0.30 19.82
CA LYS A 3 12.32 -0.70 19.44
C LYS A 3 12.23 -1.01 17.94
N ASN A 4 11.26 -1.79 17.54
CA ASN A 4 10.83 -1.81 16.14
C ASN A 4 9.99 -0.56 15.88
N ILE A 5 10.06 -0.03 14.66
CA ILE A 5 9.33 1.17 14.26
C ILE A 5 8.47 0.92 13.04
N VAL A 6 7.29 1.52 13.02
CA VAL A 6 6.44 1.62 11.84
C VAL A 6 6.58 3.03 11.27
N VAL A 7 6.97 3.13 10.00
CA VAL A 7 7.08 4.42 9.30
C VAL A 7 6.02 4.52 8.23
N ILE A 8 5.21 5.56 8.31
CA ILE A 8 4.14 5.81 7.34
C ILE A 8 4.39 7.14 6.64
N PRO A 9 4.68 7.12 5.32
CA PRO A 9 4.80 8.34 4.54
C PRO A 9 3.43 8.99 4.33
N MET A 10 3.21 10.12 4.94
CA MET A 10 1.98 10.93 4.82
C MET A 10 2.31 12.30 4.21
N ILE A 11 3.09 12.31 3.15
CA ILE A 11 3.53 13.52 2.46
C ILE A 11 2.39 14.04 1.59
N ILE A 12 1.90 15.22 1.91
CA ILE A 12 0.90 15.93 1.11
C ILE A 12 1.65 16.85 0.14
N PRO A 13 1.53 16.64 -1.19
CA PRO A 13 2.16 17.51 -2.18
C PRO A 13 1.67 18.95 -2.04
N LYS A 14 2.59 19.92 -2.10
CA LYS A 14 2.26 21.36 -2.02
C LYS A 14 1.51 21.87 -3.25
N ASP A 15 1.40 21.09 -4.34
CA ASP A 15 0.68 21.47 -5.54
C ASP A 15 -0.83 21.44 -5.31
N LYS A 16 -1.43 22.62 -5.20
CA LYS A 16 -2.88 22.82 -5.00
C LYS A 16 -3.76 22.17 -6.09
N LYS A 17 -3.21 21.81 -7.26
CA LYS A 17 -3.96 21.07 -8.27
C LYS A 17 -4.34 19.66 -7.82
N LEU A 18 -3.60 19.11 -6.88
CA LEU A 18 -3.92 17.80 -6.27
C LEU A 18 -4.99 17.90 -5.19
N ASP A 19 -5.22 19.09 -4.62
CA ASP A 19 -6.29 19.33 -3.64
C ASP A 19 -7.71 19.22 -4.25
N LYS A 20 -7.82 19.21 -5.58
CA LYS A 20 -9.10 19.02 -6.27
C LYS A 20 -9.71 17.62 -6.11
N PHE A 21 -8.97 16.69 -5.59
CA PHE A 21 -9.37 15.27 -5.54
C PHE A 21 -9.85 14.80 -4.16
N GLY A 22 -10.24 15.70 -3.28
CA GLY A 22 -10.78 15.36 -1.96
C GLY A 22 -9.79 15.48 -0.83
N GLY A 23 -10.28 15.27 0.38
CA GLY A 23 -9.53 15.42 1.62
C GLY A 23 -8.41 14.38 1.79
N TRP A 24 -7.62 14.61 2.81
CA TRP A 24 -6.58 13.71 3.26
C TRP A 24 -6.94 13.06 4.60
N GLU A 25 -8.21 13.18 5.00
CA GLU A 25 -8.75 12.71 6.28
C GLU A 25 -8.55 11.20 6.50
N TRP A 26 -8.54 10.42 5.41
CA TRP A 26 -8.24 9.01 5.47
C TRP A 26 -6.85 8.69 6.05
N MET A 27 -5.89 9.63 5.95
CA MET A 27 -4.58 9.49 6.59
C MET A 27 -4.69 9.48 8.11
N ASP A 28 -5.58 10.30 8.67
CA ASP A 28 -5.80 10.35 10.12
C ASP A 28 -6.40 9.03 10.64
N TYR A 29 -7.31 8.43 9.89
CA TYR A 29 -7.85 7.11 10.26
C TYR A 29 -6.76 6.04 10.25
N SER A 30 -5.94 6.02 9.21
CA SER A 30 -4.80 5.13 9.13
C SER A 30 -3.81 5.34 10.28
N LYS A 31 -3.44 6.60 10.54
CA LYS A 31 -2.55 6.97 11.65
C LYS A 31 -3.08 6.47 13.00
N LYS A 32 -4.37 6.70 13.30
CA LYS A 32 -5.00 6.26 14.56
C LYS A 32 -4.97 4.74 14.72
N ALA A 33 -5.29 3.99 13.64
CA ALA A 33 -5.28 2.54 13.68
C ALA A 33 -3.86 1.97 13.87
N TRP A 34 -2.87 2.54 13.18
CA TRP A 34 -1.47 2.14 13.34
C TRP A 34 -0.89 2.56 14.68
N GLN A 35 -1.26 3.71 15.23
CA GLN A 35 -0.84 4.11 16.57
C GLN A 35 -1.32 3.10 17.60
N PHE A 36 -2.62 2.75 17.56
CA PHE A 36 -3.17 1.72 18.43
C PHE A 36 -2.40 0.40 18.33
N TRP A 37 -2.14 -0.08 17.10
CA TRP A 37 -1.41 -1.33 16.92
C TRP A 37 0.03 -1.25 17.45
N CYS A 38 0.71 -0.12 17.25
CA CYS A 38 2.06 0.09 17.77
C CYS A 38 2.07 0.10 19.30
N ASP A 39 1.11 0.78 19.92
CA ASP A 39 1.00 0.84 21.37
C ASP A 39 0.77 -0.55 22.00
N GLU A 40 -0.16 -1.33 21.42
CA GLU A 40 -0.45 -2.70 21.87
C GLU A 40 0.74 -3.67 21.73
N ASN A 41 1.61 -3.45 20.74
CA ASN A 41 2.77 -4.32 20.50
C ASN A 41 4.10 -3.74 21.02
N GLY A 42 4.10 -2.57 21.65
CA GLY A 42 5.30 -1.93 22.20
C GLY A 42 6.25 -1.39 21.14
N HIS A 43 5.73 -1.03 19.97
CA HIS A 43 6.46 -0.42 18.85
C HIS A 43 6.27 1.08 18.82
N GLU A 44 7.03 1.78 17.96
CA GLU A 44 6.90 3.23 17.77
C GLU A 44 6.34 3.53 16.38
N LEU A 45 5.37 4.46 16.30
CA LEU A 45 4.87 4.97 15.04
C LEU A 45 5.56 6.28 14.69
N ILE A 46 6.14 6.34 13.48
CA ILE A 46 6.75 7.55 12.92
C ILE A 46 5.99 7.96 11.67
N ILE A 47 5.47 9.16 11.68
CA ILE A 47 4.85 9.77 10.50
C ILE A 47 5.92 10.56 9.75
N TRP A 48 6.09 10.21 8.48
CA TRP A 48 6.98 10.93 7.59
C TRP A 48 6.16 11.86 6.69
N ASP A 49 6.10 13.13 7.07
CA ASP A 49 5.28 14.16 6.45
C ASP A 49 6.08 15.20 5.62
N GLU A 50 7.40 15.07 5.61
CA GLU A 50 8.30 15.98 4.91
C GLU A 50 8.84 15.34 3.61
N PRO A 51 8.61 15.93 2.41
CA PRO A 51 9.30 15.49 1.21
C PRO A 51 10.80 15.78 1.31
N GLN A 52 11.64 14.88 0.82
CA GLN A 52 13.10 15.07 0.81
C GLN A 52 13.56 15.72 -0.50
N GLU A 53 12.83 15.46 -1.58
CA GLU A 53 13.04 16.07 -2.89
C GLU A 53 11.85 16.96 -3.20
N GLU A 54 12.13 18.22 -3.54
CA GLU A 54 11.08 19.22 -3.80
C GLU A 54 10.33 18.95 -5.11
N ASP A 55 11.02 18.44 -6.13
CA ASP A 55 10.39 18.04 -7.39
C ASP A 55 9.67 16.69 -7.24
N THR A 56 8.43 16.77 -6.77
CA THR A 56 7.57 15.58 -6.56
C THR A 56 7.01 14.99 -7.86
N VAL A 57 7.20 15.64 -8.99
CA VAL A 57 6.88 15.09 -10.33
C VAL A 57 8.00 14.17 -10.79
N LYS A 58 9.23 14.64 -10.71
CA LYS A 58 10.43 13.89 -11.05
C LYS A 58 10.71 12.78 -10.03
N TYR A 59 10.67 13.12 -8.76
CA TYR A 59 10.86 12.19 -7.65
C TYR A 59 9.55 11.96 -6.90
N ARG A 60 8.73 11.08 -7.41
CA ARG A 60 7.42 10.78 -6.79
C ARG A 60 7.57 10.39 -5.32
N VAL A 61 6.67 10.87 -4.48
CA VAL A 61 6.65 10.55 -3.03
C VAL A 61 6.74 9.04 -2.78
N THR A 62 6.09 8.24 -3.62
CA THR A 62 6.13 6.77 -3.53
C THR A 62 7.53 6.18 -3.74
N VAL A 63 8.44 6.91 -4.37
CA VAL A 63 9.83 6.51 -4.60
C VAL A 63 10.75 7.12 -3.56
N GLN A 64 10.58 8.42 -3.23
CA GLN A 64 11.39 9.13 -2.24
C GLN A 64 11.51 8.40 -0.92
N ARG A 65 10.43 7.78 -0.43
CA ARG A 65 10.42 7.03 0.81
C ARG A 65 11.47 5.91 0.88
N TRP A 66 11.88 5.39 -0.27
CA TRP A 66 12.90 4.33 -0.35
C TRP A 66 14.30 4.89 -0.46
N PHE A 67 14.45 6.11 -0.98
CA PHE A 67 15.75 6.75 -1.12
C PHE A 67 16.30 7.26 0.19
N ASP A 68 15.43 7.83 1.03
CA ASP A 68 15.86 8.72 2.09
C ASP A 68 15.44 8.25 3.50
N ILE A 69 14.88 7.04 3.60
CA ILE A 69 14.39 6.53 4.90
C ILE A 69 15.47 6.51 5.97
N PHE A 70 16.67 6.03 5.65
CA PHE A 70 17.76 5.95 6.61
C PHE A 70 18.27 7.34 6.99
N ASP A 71 18.41 8.23 6.00
CA ASP A 71 18.86 9.60 6.24
C ASP A 71 17.80 10.40 7.03
N PHE A 72 16.52 10.14 6.79
CA PHE A 72 15.42 10.71 7.56
C PHE A 72 15.49 10.30 9.03
N LEU A 73 15.66 9.00 9.30
CA LEU A 73 15.73 8.48 10.66
C LEU A 73 17.00 8.94 11.40
N ASP A 74 18.12 9.03 10.68
CA ASP A 74 19.38 9.54 11.24
C ASP A 74 19.25 11.02 11.65
N ARG A 75 18.63 11.85 10.79
CA ARG A 75 18.36 13.26 11.13
C ARG A 75 17.42 13.42 12.32
N LYS A 76 16.42 12.56 12.44
CA LYS A 76 15.50 12.54 13.60
C LYS A 76 16.12 11.87 14.83
N LYS A 77 17.34 11.31 14.72
CA LYS A 77 18.06 10.58 15.79
C LYS A 77 17.24 9.42 16.36
N VAL A 78 16.51 8.73 15.51
CA VAL A 78 15.70 7.57 15.88
C VAL A 78 16.57 6.34 15.93
N ASP A 79 16.62 5.65 17.07
CA ASP A 79 17.23 4.34 17.17
C ASP A 79 16.17 3.23 17.02
N TYR A 80 16.47 2.25 16.19
CA TYR A 80 15.53 1.18 15.85
C TYR A 80 16.23 -0.17 15.65
N ASN A 81 15.48 -1.24 15.87
CA ASN A 81 15.89 -2.60 15.53
C ASN A 81 15.46 -2.94 14.08
N GLN A 82 14.17 -2.84 13.79
CA GLN A 82 13.60 -3.05 12.46
C GLN A 82 12.66 -1.89 12.10
N ILE A 83 12.50 -1.66 10.80
CA ILE A 83 11.60 -0.66 10.22
C ILE A 83 10.53 -1.40 9.41
N ALA A 84 9.27 -1.10 9.64
CA ALA A 84 8.18 -1.44 8.72
C ALA A 84 7.76 -0.17 7.98
N MET A 85 8.09 -0.06 6.70
CA MET A 85 7.58 0.98 5.82
C MET A 85 6.22 0.55 5.28
N ILE A 86 5.19 1.35 5.54
CA ILE A 86 3.81 0.98 5.24
C ILE A 86 3.11 2.09 4.45
N ASP A 87 2.29 1.70 3.48
CA ASP A 87 1.45 2.66 2.73
C ASP A 87 0.45 3.33 3.66
N ALA A 88 0.34 4.65 3.57
CA ALA A 88 -0.59 5.46 4.36
C ALA A 88 -2.07 5.06 4.19
N CYS A 89 -2.44 4.47 3.05
CA CYS A 89 -3.80 4.00 2.80
C CYS A 89 -3.99 2.56 3.28
N SER A 90 -3.77 2.30 4.56
CA SER A 90 -3.91 0.97 5.14
C SER A 90 -4.46 1.02 6.56
N PHE A 91 -5.05 -0.10 6.98
CA PHE A 91 -5.43 -0.34 8.37
C PHE A 91 -4.88 -1.68 8.84
N PRO A 92 -4.19 -1.76 9.97
CA PRO A 92 -4.00 -3.01 10.70
C PRO A 92 -5.29 -3.37 11.41
N LYS A 93 -5.67 -4.62 11.46
CA LYS A 93 -6.73 -5.10 12.37
C LYS A 93 -6.28 -4.87 13.81
N TRP A 94 -7.21 -4.56 14.72
CA TRP A 94 -6.88 -4.25 16.13
C TRP A 94 -6.14 -5.39 16.86
N ASP A 95 -6.40 -6.64 16.48
CA ASP A 95 -5.73 -7.85 16.99
C ASP A 95 -4.74 -8.44 15.98
N CYS A 96 -4.21 -7.62 15.07
CA CYS A 96 -3.21 -8.05 14.10
C CYS A 96 -1.95 -8.54 14.84
N PRO A 97 -1.53 -9.80 14.62
CA PRO A 97 -0.33 -10.30 15.25
C PRO A 97 0.92 -9.53 14.84
N ASP A 98 1.88 -9.48 15.73
CA ASP A 98 3.14 -8.78 15.50
C ASP A 98 3.97 -9.44 14.39
N PHE A 99 3.96 -8.83 13.21
CA PHE A 99 4.67 -9.34 12.03
C PHE A 99 6.20 -9.19 12.14
N PHE A 100 6.71 -8.32 13.01
CA PHE A 100 8.16 -8.22 13.23
C PHE A 100 8.76 -9.53 13.77
N LYS A 101 7.98 -10.34 14.45
CA LYS A 101 8.39 -11.67 14.94
C LYS A 101 8.55 -12.71 13.82
N LEU A 102 8.08 -12.40 12.60
CA LEU A 102 8.10 -13.32 11.47
C LEU A 102 9.21 -12.99 10.45
N THR A 103 10.00 -11.95 10.69
CA THR A 103 10.93 -11.41 9.69
C THR A 103 12.28 -12.13 9.64
N ASP A 104 12.68 -12.78 10.73
CA ASP A 104 14.01 -13.41 10.87
C ASP A 104 15.16 -12.44 10.49
N ASN A 105 14.99 -11.15 10.80
CA ASN A 105 15.88 -10.05 10.40
C ASN A 105 16.17 -9.91 8.90
N LYS A 106 15.42 -10.62 8.05
CA LYS A 106 15.49 -10.52 6.60
C LYS A 106 14.60 -9.39 6.08
N LEU A 107 14.88 -8.95 4.86
CA LEU A 107 13.94 -8.09 4.13
C LEU A 107 12.64 -8.86 3.92
N SER A 108 11.56 -8.39 4.56
CA SER A 108 10.29 -9.11 4.61
C SER A 108 9.19 -8.32 3.92
N VAL A 109 8.45 -8.99 3.05
CA VAL A 109 7.48 -8.38 2.12
C VAL A 109 6.25 -9.26 1.93
N GLY A 110 5.18 -8.70 1.34
CA GLY A 110 4.08 -9.49 0.82
C GLY A 110 4.29 -9.89 -0.64
N LEU A 111 4.08 -11.16 -0.98
CA LEU A 111 4.10 -11.60 -2.38
C LEU A 111 2.98 -10.92 -3.17
N GLU A 112 3.31 -10.39 -4.37
CA GLU A 112 2.32 -9.80 -5.28
C GLU A 112 1.96 -10.81 -6.38
N ASN A 113 0.78 -11.36 -6.32
CA ASN A 113 0.28 -12.34 -7.30
C ASN A 113 -1.20 -12.15 -7.66
N ASP A 114 -1.79 -11.02 -7.27
CA ASP A 114 -3.22 -10.80 -7.41
C ASP A 114 -3.63 -10.35 -8.82
N ASN A 115 -2.69 -9.79 -9.60
CA ASN A 115 -2.94 -9.34 -10.97
C ASN A 115 -1.74 -9.62 -11.88
N MET A 116 -1.62 -10.84 -12.34
CA MET A 116 -0.50 -11.31 -13.17
C MET A 116 -0.33 -10.51 -14.47
N LYS A 117 -1.42 -10.08 -15.10
CA LYS A 117 -1.34 -9.25 -16.31
C LYS A 117 -0.66 -7.91 -16.00
N TRP A 118 -1.05 -7.27 -14.91
CA TRP A 118 -0.46 -6.00 -14.48
C TRP A 118 1.02 -6.15 -14.13
N ILE A 119 1.40 -7.24 -13.45
CA ILE A 119 2.79 -7.56 -13.10
C ILE A 119 3.59 -7.75 -14.37
N TYR A 120 3.13 -8.62 -15.26
CA TYR A 120 3.82 -8.93 -16.53
C TYR A 120 4.04 -7.67 -17.37
N GLU A 121 2.99 -6.86 -17.59
CA GLU A 121 3.11 -5.62 -18.34
C GLU A 121 4.09 -4.63 -17.69
N SER A 122 4.13 -4.58 -16.35
CA SER A 122 5.08 -3.75 -15.63
C SER A 122 6.51 -4.27 -15.78
N VAL A 123 6.73 -5.55 -15.57
CA VAL A 123 8.05 -6.18 -15.69
C VAL A 123 8.60 -5.98 -17.09
N VAL A 124 7.85 -6.35 -18.13
CA VAL A 124 8.29 -6.18 -19.53
C VAL A 124 8.57 -4.71 -19.86
N GLY A 125 7.73 -3.80 -19.35
CA GLY A 125 7.87 -2.38 -19.62
C GLY A 125 9.14 -1.74 -19.03
N TYR A 126 9.64 -2.26 -17.91
CA TYR A 126 10.88 -1.75 -17.28
C TYR A 126 12.16 -2.50 -17.72
N LYS A 127 12.04 -3.62 -18.45
CA LYS A 127 13.14 -4.52 -18.72
C LYS A 127 14.37 -3.84 -19.35
N ASP A 128 14.16 -2.92 -20.29
CA ASP A 128 15.25 -2.25 -21.00
C ASP A 128 16.09 -1.35 -20.07
N ILE A 129 15.47 -0.68 -19.09
CA ILE A 129 16.20 0.14 -18.09
C ILE A 129 17.12 -0.74 -17.22
N PHE A 130 16.82 -2.03 -17.11
CA PHE A 130 17.60 -3.01 -16.34
C PHE A 130 18.42 -3.94 -17.25
N ASP A 131 18.94 -3.43 -18.36
CA ASP A 131 19.83 -4.15 -19.30
C ASP A 131 19.27 -5.52 -19.74
N GLY A 132 17.96 -5.62 -19.89
CA GLY A 132 17.31 -6.85 -20.32
C GLY A 132 17.22 -7.95 -19.25
N TYR A 133 17.51 -7.66 -17.99
CA TYR A 133 17.46 -8.64 -16.90
C TYR A 133 16.10 -9.37 -16.86
N GLU A 134 16.14 -10.71 -16.76
CA GLU A 134 14.96 -11.55 -16.65
C GLU A 134 14.52 -11.65 -15.18
N LEU A 135 13.55 -10.82 -14.81
CA LEU A 135 13.00 -10.83 -13.46
C LEU A 135 12.12 -12.06 -13.23
N ASP A 136 12.37 -12.79 -12.15
CA ASP A 136 11.52 -13.91 -11.72
C ASP A 136 10.20 -13.39 -11.13
N ILE A 137 9.15 -13.47 -11.94
CA ILE A 137 7.80 -13.00 -11.57
C ILE A 137 7.23 -13.77 -10.37
N SER A 138 7.65 -15.03 -10.16
CA SER A 138 7.18 -15.83 -9.02
C SER A 138 7.65 -15.25 -7.67
N LYS A 139 8.68 -14.43 -7.69
CA LYS A 139 9.24 -13.70 -6.53
C LYS A 139 8.85 -12.24 -6.49
N TYR A 140 7.94 -11.80 -7.35
CA TYR A 140 7.54 -10.40 -7.41
C TYR A 140 6.77 -10.00 -6.16
N PHE A 141 7.24 -8.98 -5.45
CA PHE A 141 6.67 -8.55 -4.19
C PHE A 141 6.03 -7.15 -4.27
N CYS A 142 5.15 -6.91 -3.33
CA CYS A 142 4.48 -5.63 -3.14
C CYS A 142 5.26 -4.71 -2.20
N THR A 143 5.27 -3.42 -2.50
CA THR A 143 5.92 -2.40 -1.66
C THR A 143 4.97 -1.68 -0.69
N GLN A 144 3.77 -2.21 -0.48
CA GLN A 144 2.81 -1.63 0.46
C GLN A 144 3.18 -1.86 1.93
N LEU A 145 3.85 -2.99 2.21
CA LEU A 145 4.47 -3.33 3.49
C LEU A 145 5.83 -3.93 3.18
N VAL A 146 6.89 -3.28 3.64
CA VAL A 146 8.27 -3.79 3.56
C VAL A 146 8.90 -3.65 4.93
N VAL A 147 9.37 -4.76 5.50
CA VAL A 147 10.11 -4.75 6.76
C VAL A 147 11.58 -4.97 6.48
N PHE A 148 12.43 -4.14 7.05
CA PHE A 148 13.88 -4.16 6.87
C PHE A 148 14.61 -3.60 8.10
N ASN A 149 15.93 -3.61 8.08
CA ASN A 149 16.76 -3.08 9.16
C ASN A 149 18.04 -2.40 8.63
N LYS A 150 18.94 -2.01 9.52
CA LYS A 150 20.21 -1.32 9.18
C LYS A 150 21.09 -2.09 8.20
N LEU A 151 21.01 -3.44 8.17
CA LEU A 151 21.79 -4.28 7.25
C LEU A 151 21.38 -4.09 5.78
N HIS A 152 20.18 -3.60 5.55
CA HIS A 152 19.66 -3.38 4.19
C HIS A 152 20.00 -1.98 3.63
N ARG A 153 20.66 -1.10 4.40
CA ARG A 153 20.97 0.27 3.96
C ARG A 153 21.67 0.30 2.60
N GLU A 154 22.69 -0.54 2.42
CA GLU A 154 23.46 -0.58 1.17
C GLU A 154 22.58 -0.85 -0.06
N ILE A 155 21.64 -1.79 0.03
CA ILE A 155 20.78 -2.11 -1.12
C ILE A 155 19.80 -0.97 -1.44
N PHE A 156 19.31 -0.22 -0.45
CA PHE A 156 18.50 0.96 -0.68
C PHE A 156 19.30 2.11 -1.28
N GLU A 157 20.58 2.29 -0.89
CA GLU A 157 21.47 3.25 -1.54
C GLU A 157 21.80 2.88 -2.99
N LYS A 158 21.97 1.58 -3.29
CA LYS A 158 22.07 1.10 -4.69
C LYS A 158 20.82 1.44 -5.47
N PHE A 159 19.64 1.20 -4.90
CA PHE A 159 18.36 1.56 -5.52
C PHE A 159 18.27 3.06 -5.80
N LYS A 160 18.59 3.90 -4.81
CA LYS A 160 18.63 5.37 -4.93
C LYS A 160 19.56 5.81 -6.06
N THR A 161 20.80 5.32 -6.05
CA THR A 161 21.81 5.66 -7.04
C THR A 161 21.38 5.28 -8.44
N PHE A 162 20.92 4.04 -8.63
CA PHE A 162 20.44 3.54 -9.92
C PHE A 162 19.26 4.36 -10.43
N TYR A 163 18.27 4.61 -9.58
CA TYR A 163 17.08 5.36 -9.96
C TYR A 163 17.41 6.80 -10.32
N LYS A 164 18.29 7.48 -9.56
CA LYS A 164 18.71 8.86 -9.85
C LYS A 164 19.54 8.95 -11.12
N SER A 165 20.39 7.97 -11.40
CA SER A 165 21.20 7.93 -12.63
C SER A 165 20.37 7.73 -13.89
N ASN A 166 19.24 7.07 -13.80
CA ASN A 166 18.33 6.77 -14.92
C ASN A 166 17.02 7.58 -14.85
N ILE A 167 17.00 8.71 -14.13
CA ILE A 167 15.77 9.41 -13.76
C ILE A 167 14.96 9.87 -14.98
N GLU A 168 15.61 10.36 -16.03
CA GLU A 168 14.93 10.85 -17.25
C GLU A 168 14.21 9.69 -17.97
N GLU A 169 14.84 8.52 -18.05
CA GLU A 169 14.24 7.31 -18.62
C GLU A 169 13.06 6.81 -17.77
N PHE A 170 13.20 6.82 -16.45
CA PHE A 170 12.10 6.49 -15.55
C PHE A 170 10.92 7.45 -15.71
N VAL A 171 11.16 8.75 -15.76
CA VAL A 171 10.11 9.75 -15.95
C VAL A 171 9.42 9.56 -17.30
N GLU A 172 10.18 9.40 -18.38
CA GLU A 172 9.61 9.15 -19.71
C GLU A 172 8.76 7.87 -19.73
N LEU A 173 9.31 6.76 -19.23
CA LEU A 173 8.64 5.48 -19.21
C LEU A 173 7.34 5.54 -18.38
N GLN A 174 7.41 6.10 -17.19
CA GLN A 174 6.29 6.16 -16.24
C GLN A 174 5.19 7.15 -16.66
N THR A 175 5.51 8.15 -17.47
CA THR A 175 4.53 9.13 -17.95
C THR A 175 3.91 8.76 -19.30
N LYS A 176 4.66 8.09 -20.17
CA LYS A 176 4.24 7.85 -21.56
C LYS A 176 3.91 6.39 -21.89
N LYS A 177 4.60 5.44 -21.25
CA LYS A 177 4.55 4.03 -21.68
C LYS A 177 4.01 3.08 -20.59
N VAL A 178 4.52 3.18 -19.38
CA VAL A 178 4.19 2.26 -18.26
C VAL A 178 3.76 3.07 -17.05
N ILE A 179 2.45 3.29 -16.90
CA ILE A 179 1.87 4.09 -15.81
C ILE A 179 1.71 3.24 -14.52
N ARG A 180 2.50 2.18 -14.35
CA ARG A 180 2.30 1.16 -13.31
C ARG A 180 3.59 0.82 -12.62
N GLY A 181 3.50 0.33 -11.38
CA GLY A 181 4.64 -0.22 -10.64
C GLY A 181 5.79 0.76 -10.43
N THR A 182 5.53 2.05 -10.34
CA THR A 182 6.53 3.14 -10.42
C THR A 182 7.67 3.03 -9.41
N CYS A 183 7.45 2.51 -8.22
CA CYS A 183 8.51 2.17 -7.27
C CYS A 183 8.64 0.66 -7.08
N GLN A 184 7.55 -0.07 -7.18
CA GLN A 184 7.49 -1.50 -6.89
C GLN A 184 8.30 -2.33 -7.89
N THR A 185 8.11 -2.10 -9.21
CA THR A 185 8.82 -2.86 -10.24
C THR A 185 10.32 -2.58 -10.24
N PRO A 186 10.80 -1.32 -10.24
CA PRO A 186 12.22 -1.02 -10.10
C PRO A 186 12.86 -1.63 -8.85
N MET A 187 12.16 -1.61 -7.71
CA MET A 187 12.67 -2.21 -6.48
C MET A 187 12.80 -3.74 -6.62
N ASN A 188 11.82 -4.41 -7.22
CA ASN A 188 11.90 -5.85 -7.49
C ASN A 188 13.12 -6.20 -8.37
N TYR A 189 13.41 -5.40 -9.40
CA TYR A 189 14.60 -5.56 -10.23
C TYR A 189 15.88 -5.44 -9.40
N ILE A 190 16.06 -4.35 -8.67
CA ILE A 190 17.27 -4.12 -7.88
C ILE A 190 17.46 -5.21 -6.82
N MET A 191 16.41 -5.63 -6.14
CA MET A 191 16.52 -6.69 -5.12
C MET A 191 16.93 -8.03 -5.73
N GLN A 192 16.33 -8.42 -6.86
CA GLN A 192 16.66 -9.69 -7.51
C GLN A 192 18.04 -9.67 -8.18
N MET A 193 18.40 -8.60 -8.88
CA MET A 193 19.75 -8.44 -9.48
C MET A 193 20.88 -8.50 -8.45
N ASN A 194 20.61 -8.08 -7.22
CA ASN A 194 21.59 -8.14 -6.13
C ASN A 194 21.43 -9.37 -5.24
N ASN A 195 20.62 -10.35 -5.61
CA ASN A 195 20.36 -11.59 -4.86
C ASN A 195 20.00 -11.35 -3.39
N VAL A 196 19.21 -10.32 -3.12
CA VAL A 196 18.75 -10.02 -1.75
C VAL A 196 17.87 -11.15 -1.25
N GLU A 197 18.20 -11.68 -0.08
CA GLU A 197 17.39 -12.70 0.56
C GLU A 197 16.08 -12.08 1.07
N ILE A 198 14.95 -12.55 0.53
CA ILE A 198 13.62 -12.04 0.82
C ILE A 198 12.82 -13.08 1.60
N ASN A 199 12.24 -12.64 2.71
CA ASN A 199 11.24 -13.39 3.45
C ASN A 199 9.85 -12.92 3.05
N TYR A 200 8.95 -13.87 2.74
CA TYR A 200 7.57 -13.56 2.37
C TYR A 200 6.64 -13.73 3.56
N LEU A 201 6.08 -12.62 4.02
CA LEU A 201 5.08 -12.63 5.08
C LEU A 201 3.82 -13.38 4.63
N PRO A 202 3.13 -14.08 5.54
CA PRO A 202 1.86 -14.74 5.23
C PRO A 202 0.83 -13.81 4.60
N LYS A 203 0.05 -14.33 3.65
CA LYS A 203 -0.93 -13.55 2.88
C LYS A 203 -1.89 -12.69 3.72
N PRO A 204 -2.35 -13.08 4.93
CA PRO A 204 -3.20 -12.24 5.74
C PRO A 204 -2.61 -10.87 6.13
N TYR A 205 -1.29 -10.70 6.12
CA TYR A 205 -0.64 -9.41 6.36
C TYR A 205 -0.69 -8.48 5.15
N ARG A 206 -1.25 -8.93 4.03
CA ARG A 206 -1.43 -8.12 2.85
C ARG A 206 -2.75 -8.44 2.15
N LEU A 207 -3.83 -7.86 2.62
CA LEU A 207 -5.13 -7.97 1.97
C LEU A 207 -5.39 -6.69 1.17
N SER A 208 -5.27 -6.77 -0.16
CA SER A 208 -5.48 -5.61 -1.05
C SER A 208 -6.48 -5.91 -2.16
N HIS A 209 -6.10 -6.69 -3.15
CA HIS A 209 -6.90 -6.85 -4.36
C HIS A 209 -7.97 -7.94 -4.29
N LEU A 210 -7.81 -8.93 -3.41
CA LEU A 210 -8.70 -10.10 -3.37
C LEU A 210 -10.18 -9.72 -3.15
N TYR A 211 -10.42 -8.72 -2.30
CA TYR A 211 -11.76 -8.26 -1.94
C TYR A 211 -12.10 -6.87 -2.48
N ARG A 212 -11.29 -6.36 -3.40
CA ARG A 212 -11.46 -5.00 -3.93
C ARG A 212 -12.82 -4.77 -4.57
N LYS A 213 -13.34 -5.75 -5.30
CA LYS A 213 -14.67 -5.63 -5.92
C LYS A 213 -15.79 -5.55 -4.88
N GLN A 214 -15.68 -6.33 -3.82
CA GLN A 214 -16.65 -6.31 -2.72
C GLN A 214 -16.60 -4.98 -1.98
N ILE A 215 -15.40 -4.48 -1.72
CA ILE A 215 -15.20 -3.18 -1.09
C ILE A 215 -15.81 -2.05 -1.93
N LEU A 216 -15.58 -2.05 -3.25
CA LEU A 216 -16.09 -1.03 -4.16
C LEU A 216 -17.61 -1.02 -4.31
N THR A 217 -18.28 -2.14 -4.11
CA THR A 217 -19.75 -2.22 -4.31
C THR A 217 -20.54 -1.66 -3.14
N HIS A 218 -19.90 -1.31 -2.03
CA HIS A 218 -20.54 -0.93 -0.76
C HIS A 218 -21.58 -1.95 -0.24
N ASN A 219 -21.68 -3.09 -0.89
CA ASN A 219 -22.61 -4.18 -0.54
C ASN A 219 -21.85 -5.25 0.25
N TRP A 220 -21.36 -4.85 1.42
CA TRP A 220 -20.61 -5.74 2.27
C TRP A 220 -21.53 -6.69 3.02
N GLN A 221 -21.20 -7.96 2.97
CA GLN A 221 -21.74 -8.85 3.98
C GLN A 221 -21.13 -8.42 5.32
N LEU A 222 -22.00 -8.16 6.28
CA LEU A 222 -21.59 -7.81 7.62
C LEU A 222 -21.59 -9.07 8.50
N ASN A 223 -20.64 -9.11 9.43
CA ASN A 223 -20.66 -10.06 10.52
C ASN A 223 -21.80 -9.71 11.50
N GLU A 224 -22.10 -10.58 12.47
CA GLU A 224 -23.10 -10.35 13.49
C GLU A 224 -22.85 -9.06 14.30
N ASP A 225 -21.59 -8.73 14.53
CA ASP A 225 -21.15 -7.51 15.21
C ASP A 225 -21.11 -6.27 14.30
N GLN A 226 -21.73 -6.33 13.12
CA GLN A 226 -21.79 -5.26 12.12
C GLN A 226 -20.44 -4.87 11.51
N THR A 227 -19.39 -5.62 11.73
CA THR A 227 -18.11 -5.40 11.07
C THR A 227 -18.10 -5.98 9.65
N PRO A 228 -17.32 -5.40 8.70
CA PRO A 228 -17.21 -5.95 7.36
C PRO A 228 -16.66 -7.39 7.36
N PHE A 229 -17.23 -8.27 6.54
CA PHE A 229 -16.85 -9.70 6.54
C PHE A 229 -15.37 -9.93 6.24
N PHE A 230 -14.74 -9.08 5.44
CA PHE A 230 -13.36 -9.26 4.98
C PHE A 230 -12.32 -9.16 6.11
N ILE A 231 -12.67 -8.57 7.26
CA ILE A 231 -11.75 -8.49 8.42
C ILE A 231 -11.36 -9.85 8.96
N LYS A 232 -12.13 -10.90 8.66
CA LYS A 232 -11.80 -12.29 9.05
C LYS A 232 -10.65 -12.87 8.22
N TYR A 233 -10.33 -12.29 7.07
CA TYR A 233 -9.42 -12.88 6.08
C TYR A 233 -8.07 -12.18 5.98
N GLY A 234 -7.92 -11.04 6.64
CA GLY A 234 -6.67 -10.29 6.61
C GLY A 234 -6.40 -9.53 7.89
N TYR A 235 -5.10 -9.43 8.20
CA TYR A 235 -4.62 -8.65 9.34
C TYR A 235 -4.29 -7.19 8.97
N ILE A 236 -3.92 -6.94 7.72
CA ILE A 236 -3.66 -5.59 7.22
C ILE A 236 -4.41 -5.41 5.90
N TRP A 237 -5.22 -4.36 5.81
CA TRP A 237 -6.02 -4.02 4.64
C TRP A 237 -5.45 -2.81 3.94
N PHE A 238 -5.26 -2.90 2.62
CA PHE A 238 -4.70 -1.85 1.79
C PHE A 238 -5.71 -1.31 0.80
N PHE A 239 -5.83 0.01 0.75
CA PHE A 239 -6.75 0.76 -0.10
C PHE A 239 -6.04 1.46 -1.25
N SER A 240 -4.86 0.97 -1.65
CA SER A 240 -4.11 1.47 -2.79
C SER A 240 -4.84 1.19 -4.10
N GLY A 241 -4.70 2.13 -5.05
CA GLY A 241 -5.25 1.97 -6.40
C GLY A 241 -6.73 2.29 -6.54
N PHE A 242 -7.41 2.75 -5.49
CA PHE A 242 -8.67 3.47 -5.60
C PHE A 242 -8.41 4.91 -6.00
N ASP A 243 -9.36 5.56 -6.69
CA ASP A 243 -9.32 7.01 -6.80
C ASP A 243 -9.46 7.66 -5.42
N LYS A 244 -9.08 8.93 -5.30
CA LYS A 244 -8.99 9.57 -3.99
C LYS A 244 -10.35 9.73 -3.31
N THR A 245 -11.38 10.07 -4.06
CA THR A 245 -12.72 10.26 -3.54
C THR A 245 -13.32 8.95 -3.04
N GLN A 246 -13.15 7.88 -3.80
CA GLN A 246 -13.57 6.54 -3.38
C GLN A 246 -12.80 6.06 -2.15
N ARG A 247 -11.50 6.31 -2.10
CA ARG A 247 -10.65 5.93 -0.96
C ARG A 247 -11.09 6.64 0.31
N ASP A 248 -11.32 7.94 0.25
CA ASP A 248 -11.71 8.76 1.40
C ASP A 248 -13.04 8.26 1.98
N SER A 249 -14.07 8.16 1.15
CA SER A 249 -15.37 7.62 1.55
C SER A 249 -15.28 6.21 2.14
N LEU A 250 -14.52 5.33 1.47
CA LEU A 250 -14.40 3.93 1.87
C LEU A 250 -13.66 3.78 3.19
N MET A 251 -12.53 4.46 3.36
CA MET A 251 -11.76 4.39 4.60
C MET A 251 -12.51 5.03 5.76
N LYS A 252 -13.28 6.09 5.49
CA LYS A 252 -14.19 6.67 6.48
C LYS A 252 -15.25 5.67 6.94
N ASP A 253 -15.95 5.02 6.02
CA ASP A 253 -16.99 4.04 6.35
C ASP A 253 -16.44 2.88 7.17
N ILE A 254 -15.25 2.38 6.80
CA ILE A 254 -14.58 1.31 7.56
C ILE A 254 -14.20 1.81 8.95
N TRP A 255 -13.62 3.01 9.04
CA TRP A 255 -13.24 3.60 10.30
C TRP A 255 -14.44 3.76 11.24
N ASP A 256 -15.53 4.33 10.75
CA ASP A 256 -16.74 4.55 11.54
C ASP A 256 -17.32 3.25 12.11
N ARG A 257 -17.15 2.13 11.43
CA ARG A 257 -17.57 0.80 11.90
C ARG A 257 -16.60 0.16 12.88
N LEU A 258 -15.31 0.49 12.78
CA LEU A 258 -14.26 -0.23 13.50
C LEU A 258 -13.62 0.61 14.63
N LYS A 259 -13.84 1.92 14.70
CA LYS A 259 -13.15 2.83 15.64
C LYS A 259 -13.25 2.41 17.11
N THR A 260 -14.38 1.82 17.52
CA THR A 260 -14.53 1.30 18.90
C THR A 260 -13.59 0.13 19.20
N LYS A 261 -13.21 -0.65 18.19
CA LYS A 261 -12.22 -1.73 18.33
C LYS A 261 -10.80 -1.22 18.58
N TYR A 262 -10.54 0.05 18.23
CA TYR A 262 -9.27 0.75 18.48
C TYR A 262 -9.35 1.68 19.70
N ASN A 263 -10.27 1.42 20.62
CA ASN A 263 -10.51 2.26 21.82
C ASN A 263 -10.81 3.73 21.49
N GLN A 264 -11.27 4.04 20.28
CA GLN A 264 -11.70 5.38 19.90
C GLN A 264 -13.19 5.52 20.24
N GLN A 265 -13.48 6.28 21.28
CA GLN A 265 -14.84 6.64 21.64
C GLN A 265 -15.19 7.97 20.97
N ASP A 266 -16.14 7.97 20.05
CA ASP A 266 -16.74 9.19 19.57
C ASP A 266 -18.03 9.47 20.32
N TYR A 267 -18.27 10.74 20.54
CA TYR A 267 -19.58 11.26 20.92
C TYR A 267 -20.61 10.80 19.88
N GLN A 268 -21.72 10.25 20.37
CA GLN A 268 -22.79 9.63 19.62
C GLN A 268 -23.15 10.36 18.30
N THR A 269 -22.81 9.75 17.18
CA THR A 269 -23.56 9.98 15.95
C THR A 269 -24.40 8.74 15.71
N SER A 270 -25.70 8.92 15.68
CA SER A 270 -26.65 7.87 15.32
C SER A 270 -26.25 7.23 13.98
N PRO A 271 -26.45 5.92 13.81
CA PRO A 271 -26.15 5.28 12.55
C PRO A 271 -27.03 5.91 11.45
N VAL A 272 -26.38 6.57 10.51
CA VAL A 272 -27.08 7.01 9.27
C VAL A 272 -27.40 5.75 8.49
N PRO A 273 -28.69 5.50 8.16
CA PRO A 273 -29.02 4.38 7.29
C PRO A 273 -28.40 4.64 5.91
N VAL A 274 -27.48 3.79 5.50
CA VAL A 274 -26.93 3.83 4.14
C VAL A 274 -27.99 3.26 3.21
N GLU A 275 -28.77 4.12 2.58
CA GLU A 275 -29.57 3.71 1.43
C GLU A 275 -28.64 3.27 0.30
N SER A 276 -28.57 1.97 0.07
CA SER A 276 -27.85 1.39 -1.05
C SER A 276 -28.58 1.75 -2.35
N LYS A 277 -28.16 2.80 -3.03
CA LYS A 277 -28.53 2.99 -4.43
C LYS A 277 -27.76 1.98 -5.27
N ASP A 278 -28.42 0.91 -5.64
CA ASP A 278 -27.95 -0.21 -6.43
C ASP A 278 -27.73 0.21 -7.91
N THR A 279 -26.80 1.14 -8.14
CA THR A 279 -26.51 1.69 -9.48
C THR A 279 -25.59 0.81 -10.32
N HIS A 280 -24.89 -0.16 -9.73
CA HIS A 280 -23.93 -1.00 -10.45
C HIS A 280 -24.46 -2.39 -10.87
N LYS A 281 -25.55 -2.88 -10.29
CA LYS A 281 -26.15 -4.16 -10.72
C LYS A 281 -26.60 -4.17 -12.18
N ASN A 282 -27.00 -3.02 -12.72
CA ASN A 282 -27.65 -2.99 -14.02
C ASN A 282 -26.70 -2.95 -15.22
N ALA A 283 -25.57 -2.21 -15.16
CA ALA A 283 -24.73 -2.04 -16.34
C ALA A 283 -23.85 -3.28 -16.66
N THR A 284 -23.19 -3.85 -15.67
CA THR A 284 -22.26 -4.98 -15.89
C THR A 284 -23.03 -6.29 -16.11
N THR A 285 -24.13 -6.49 -15.37
CA THR A 285 -24.96 -7.70 -15.51
C THR A 285 -25.78 -7.69 -16.81
N GLN A 286 -26.26 -6.53 -17.26
CA GLN A 286 -26.93 -6.41 -18.53
C GLN A 286 -25.99 -6.59 -19.71
N LYS A 287 -24.78 -6.03 -19.64
CA LYS A 287 -23.75 -6.24 -20.66
C LYS A 287 -23.37 -7.73 -20.75
N PHE A 288 -23.13 -8.38 -19.62
CA PHE A 288 -22.78 -9.81 -19.56
C PHE A 288 -23.91 -10.69 -20.10
N LYS A 289 -25.18 -10.41 -19.76
CA LYS A 289 -26.34 -11.12 -20.32
C LYS A 289 -26.47 -10.94 -21.83
N LYS A 290 -26.21 -9.73 -22.35
CA LYS A 290 -26.23 -9.43 -23.77
C LYS A 290 -25.10 -10.12 -24.52
N ASP A 291 -23.92 -10.18 -23.96
CA ASP A 291 -22.75 -10.86 -24.54
C ASP A 291 -22.97 -12.37 -24.58
N ILE A 292 -23.54 -12.99 -23.54
CA ILE A 292 -23.91 -14.41 -23.54
C ILE A 292 -25.02 -14.69 -24.54
N ALA A 293 -26.06 -13.87 -24.64
CA ALA A 293 -27.14 -14.05 -25.62
C ALA A 293 -26.62 -14.00 -27.06
N ASN A 294 -25.68 -13.12 -27.37
CA ASN A 294 -25.02 -13.04 -28.67
C ASN A 294 -24.15 -14.26 -29.01
N ILE A 295 -23.51 -14.87 -28.00
CA ILE A 295 -22.70 -16.08 -28.18
C ILE A 295 -23.56 -17.31 -28.43
N LEU A 296 -24.75 -17.38 -27.81
CA LEU A 296 -25.67 -18.52 -27.95
C LEU A 296 -26.58 -18.43 -29.18
N SER A 297 -26.61 -17.29 -29.87
CA SER A 297 -27.42 -17.06 -31.08
C SER A 297 -26.63 -17.20 -32.40
N ASN A 298 -25.33 -17.48 -32.32
CA ASN A 298 -24.43 -17.84 -33.41
C ASN A 298 -24.00 -19.32 -33.31
#